data_b3d63c75782e9a8cfa81c193df6ce3da
#
_entry.id   b3d63c75782e9a8cfa81c193df6ce3da
#
_cell.length_a   1.000
_cell.length_b   1.000
_cell.length_c   1.000
_cell.angle_alpha   90.00
_cell.angle_beta   90.00
_cell.angle_gamma   90.00
#
_symmetry.space_group_name_H-M   'P 1'
#
loop_
_entity.id
_entity.type
_entity.pdbx_description
1 polymer ?
#
loop_
_entity_poly.entity_id
_entity_poly.type
_entity_poly.pdbx_seq_one_letter_code
_entity_poly.pdbx_strand_id
1 'polypeptide(L)'
;MPISKRKALRSVSPRYAPESSSPALATASAIVRSEAKRFAERLDSAMQAASDEIPDRDRITVGLVALAGPERDMILDPSKGRQISPRLAERMLSDADRLIERTRNGGRDAYRSTGRMSLAQGRWYRVAITLHNRLHMSGPLARMTADRFEILLNQRLTLRDLHGYIDGKIRRIHGQRVADLLHEILSRREEETQTALDGLRLQYPGYAEEIERRFLRRTSLRLEEQEYDILFADGLIGKELHTTLKQELTAKRARVEERPELDLAVQKAELVRQFPLFSNMDENQRERLAGSLKAR
;
A
#
# COMPACT_ATOMS: atom_id res chain seq x y z
N MET A 1 36.35 12.20 24.10
CA MET A 1 35.61 13.34 24.64
C MET A 1 34.44 13.64 23.69
N PRO A 2 33.23 13.37 24.09
CA PRO A 2 32.04 13.82 23.39
C PRO A 2 31.32 14.83 24.29
N ILE A 3 30.82 15.95 23.78
CA ILE A 3 29.78 16.74 24.44
C ILE A 3 29.40 17.88 23.47
N SER A 4 28.10 18.07 23.35
CA SER A 4 27.46 19.30 22.92
C SER A 4 27.10 19.45 21.43
N LYS A 5 26.07 18.72 21.00
CA LYS A 5 25.16 19.16 19.90
C LYS A 5 23.67 18.88 20.18
N ARG A 6 23.25 18.93 21.46
CA ARG A 6 21.86 18.76 21.87
C ARG A 6 21.20 20.02 22.44
N LYS A 7 21.61 21.21 22.04
CA LYS A 7 21.07 22.47 22.63
C LYS A 7 20.65 23.55 21.62
N ALA A 8 20.39 23.21 20.35
CA ALA A 8 20.00 24.21 19.36
C ALA A 8 18.56 24.05 18.81
N LEU A 9 17.71 23.24 19.44
CA LEU A 9 16.29 23.07 19.02
C LEU A 9 15.28 23.47 20.11
N ARG A 10 15.68 24.39 20.99
CA ARG A 10 14.76 24.92 22.03
C ARG A 10 14.78 26.45 22.09
N SER A 11 14.42 27.13 21.01
CA SER A 11 14.00 28.51 21.06
C SER A 11 13.32 28.97 19.76
N VAL A 12 12.34 28.23 19.28
CA VAL A 12 11.31 28.85 18.44
C VAL A 12 10.13 29.03 19.39
N SER A 13 10.08 30.19 20.02
CA SER A 13 8.91 30.68 20.76
C SER A 13 7.74 30.73 19.77
N PRO A 14 6.58 30.18 20.11
CA PRO A 14 5.35 30.44 19.37
C PRO A 14 4.85 31.85 19.72
N ARG A 15 5.39 32.87 19.04
CA ARG A 15 4.80 34.23 19.07
C ARG A 15 3.82 34.37 17.92
N TYR A 16 2.81 33.51 17.89
CA TYR A 16 1.55 33.77 17.22
C TYR A 16 0.45 33.09 18.05
N ALA A 17 0.16 33.72 19.22
CA ALA A 17 -1.17 33.60 19.76
C ALA A 17 -2.05 34.53 18.89
N PRO A 18 -3.10 34.07 18.24
CA PRO A 18 -4.09 34.95 17.65
C PRO A 18 -4.82 35.58 18.81
N GLU A 19 -4.40 36.81 19.17
CA GLU A 19 -5.22 37.68 19.98
C GLU A 19 -6.49 38.02 19.23
N SER A 20 -7.60 37.93 19.93
CA SER A 20 -8.96 38.23 19.51
C SER A 20 -9.60 37.21 18.53
N SER A 21 -9.97 36.05 19.05
CA SER A 21 -11.11 35.34 18.51
C SER A 21 -12.33 36.23 18.66
N SER A 22 -12.75 36.85 17.55
CA SER A 22 -14.01 37.61 17.49
C SER A 22 -15.11 36.77 18.14
N PRO A 23 -15.96 37.31 19.03
CA PRO A 23 -17.04 36.57 19.67
C PRO A 23 -17.93 35.84 18.64
N ALA A 24 -18.03 36.34 17.41
CA ALA A 24 -18.73 35.70 16.30
C ALA A 24 -18.08 34.37 15.86
N LEU A 25 -16.74 34.28 15.83
CA LEU A 25 -16.05 33.04 15.51
C LEU A 25 -16.16 31.97 16.61
N ALA A 26 -16.14 32.41 17.88
CA ALA A 26 -16.36 31.52 19.01
C ALA A 26 -17.80 30.96 19.01
N THR A 27 -18.79 31.80 18.69
CA THR A 27 -20.20 31.42 18.57
C THR A 27 -20.42 30.45 17.37
N ALA A 28 -19.83 30.74 16.21
CA ALA A 28 -19.89 29.87 15.05
C ALA A 28 -19.27 28.49 15.36
N SER A 29 -18.13 28.45 16.05
CA SER A 29 -17.46 27.21 16.45
C SER A 29 -18.28 26.44 17.50
N ALA A 30 -19.02 27.11 18.39
CA ALA A 30 -19.91 26.46 19.34
C ALA A 30 -21.15 25.88 18.65
N ILE A 31 -21.73 26.58 17.68
CA ILE A 31 -22.85 26.08 16.86
C ILE A 31 -22.43 24.86 16.07
N VAL A 32 -21.31 24.87 15.36
CA VAL A 32 -20.79 23.74 14.62
C VAL A 32 -20.57 22.52 15.52
N ARG A 33 -20.00 22.74 16.74
CA ARG A 33 -19.82 21.65 17.71
C ARG A 33 -21.13 21.09 18.24
N SER A 34 -22.13 21.94 18.49
CA SER A 34 -23.45 21.50 18.94
C SER A 34 -24.20 20.70 17.88
N GLU A 35 -24.13 21.14 16.63
CA GLU A 35 -24.74 20.40 15.51
C GLU A 35 -24.02 19.08 15.20
N ALA A 36 -22.68 19.06 15.29
CA ALA A 36 -21.91 17.82 15.17
C ALA A 36 -22.28 16.82 16.27
N LYS A 37 -22.47 17.29 17.51
CA LYS A 37 -22.94 16.46 18.64
C LYS A 37 -24.34 15.91 18.39
N ARG A 38 -25.29 16.76 17.99
CA ARG A 38 -26.66 16.35 17.65
C ARG A 38 -26.71 15.37 16.49
N PHE A 39 -25.83 15.57 15.50
CA PHE A 39 -25.70 14.62 14.40
C PHE A 39 -25.18 13.25 14.89
N ALA A 40 -24.17 13.24 15.74
CA ALA A 40 -23.65 12.01 16.34
C ALA A 40 -24.71 11.28 17.16
N GLU A 41 -25.48 12.01 18.02
CA GLU A 41 -26.55 11.43 18.83
C GLU A 41 -27.69 10.86 17.98
N ARG A 42 -28.08 11.55 16.89
CA ARG A 42 -29.09 11.01 15.94
C ARG A 42 -28.58 9.77 15.21
N LEU A 43 -27.31 9.77 14.83
CA LEU A 43 -26.69 8.62 14.18
C LEU A 43 -26.64 7.42 15.14
N ASP A 44 -26.20 7.63 16.39
CA ASP A 44 -26.12 6.59 17.40
C ASP A 44 -27.51 6.01 17.73
N SER A 45 -28.54 6.85 17.84
CA SER A 45 -29.92 6.42 18.07
C SER A 45 -30.50 5.61 16.90
N ALA A 46 -30.26 6.06 15.67
CA ALA A 46 -30.68 5.33 14.47
C ALA A 46 -29.98 3.98 14.34
N MET A 47 -28.72 3.92 14.73
CA MET A 47 -27.91 2.71 14.70
C MET A 47 -28.34 1.71 15.78
N GLN A 48 -28.68 2.17 16.97
CA GLN A 48 -29.25 1.32 18.02
C GLN A 48 -30.58 0.71 17.59
N ALA A 49 -31.48 1.51 16.99
CA ALA A 49 -32.75 1.03 16.48
C ALA A 49 -32.56 0.00 15.35
N ALA A 50 -31.63 0.22 14.42
CA ALA A 50 -31.29 -0.73 13.37
C ALA A 50 -30.53 -1.97 13.88
N SER A 51 -29.92 -1.87 15.07
CA SER A 51 -29.10 -2.94 15.66
C SER A 51 -29.90 -4.18 16.03
N ASP A 52 -31.16 -4.04 16.37
CA ASP A 52 -32.00 -5.15 16.84
C ASP A 52 -32.63 -5.96 15.69
N GLU A 53 -32.65 -5.42 14.47
CA GLU A 53 -33.32 -6.05 13.32
C GLU A 53 -32.39 -6.81 12.36
N ILE A 54 -31.06 -6.53 12.36
CA ILE A 54 -30.14 -7.10 11.35
C ILE A 54 -29.27 -8.20 11.98
N PRO A 55 -29.28 -9.44 11.44
CA PRO A 55 -28.38 -10.51 11.88
C PRO A 55 -26.90 -10.13 11.79
N ASP A 56 -26.08 -10.54 12.74
CA ASP A 56 -24.63 -10.28 12.75
C ASP A 56 -23.93 -10.62 11.42
N ARG A 57 -24.39 -11.67 10.74
CA ARG A 57 -23.86 -12.10 9.43
C ARG A 57 -24.03 -11.02 8.38
N ASP A 58 -25.19 -10.38 8.35
CA ASP A 58 -25.50 -9.35 7.36
C ASP A 58 -24.77 -8.05 7.68
N ARG A 59 -24.60 -7.73 8.97
CA ARG A 59 -23.76 -6.59 9.40
C ARG A 59 -22.30 -6.75 8.99
N ILE A 60 -21.75 -7.95 9.13
CA ILE A 60 -20.38 -8.24 8.68
C ILE A 60 -20.29 -8.08 7.15
N THR A 61 -21.27 -8.57 6.43
CA THR A 61 -21.31 -8.43 4.96
C THR A 61 -21.39 -6.96 4.55
N VAL A 62 -22.27 -6.18 5.17
CA VAL A 62 -22.36 -4.72 4.94
C VAL A 62 -21.06 -4.03 5.30
N GLY A 63 -20.44 -4.38 6.43
CA GLY A 63 -19.15 -3.85 6.84
C GLY A 63 -18.02 -4.18 5.84
N LEU A 64 -17.98 -5.39 5.30
CA LEU A 64 -17.03 -5.80 4.28
C LEU A 64 -17.23 -5.05 2.95
N VAL A 65 -18.47 -4.84 2.53
CA VAL A 65 -18.80 -4.04 1.35
C VAL A 65 -18.43 -2.57 1.56
N ALA A 66 -18.70 -2.04 2.77
CA ALA A 66 -18.32 -0.69 3.17
C ALA A 66 -16.81 -0.49 3.24
N LEU A 67 -16.04 -1.56 3.40
CA LEU A 67 -14.57 -1.55 3.38
C LEU A 67 -14.01 -1.61 1.96
N ALA A 68 -14.66 -2.32 1.08
CA ALA A 68 -14.18 -2.52 -0.28
C ALA A 68 -14.27 -1.24 -1.14
N GLY A 69 -15.21 -0.32 -0.85
CA GLY A 69 -15.27 1.01 -1.47
C GLY A 69 -14.01 1.83 -1.21
N PRO A 70 -13.66 2.12 0.05
CA PRO A 70 -12.40 2.78 0.41
C PRO A 70 -11.15 2.05 -0.10
N GLU A 71 -11.13 0.72 -0.15
CA GLU A 71 -10.01 -0.02 -0.76
C GLU A 71 -9.79 0.41 -2.22
N ARG A 72 -10.88 0.52 -2.98
CA ARG A 72 -10.89 1.00 -4.37
C ARG A 72 -10.41 2.45 -4.46
N ASP A 73 -10.94 3.33 -3.62
CA ASP A 73 -10.59 4.74 -3.62
C ASP A 73 -9.11 4.97 -3.24
N MET A 74 -8.59 4.20 -2.30
CA MET A 74 -7.17 4.25 -1.91
C MET A 74 -6.20 3.83 -3.02
N ILE A 75 -6.63 3.00 -3.98
CA ILE A 75 -5.83 2.64 -5.16
C ILE A 75 -5.68 3.86 -6.07
N LEU A 76 -6.71 4.69 -6.16
CA LEU A 76 -6.76 5.87 -7.01
C LEU A 76 -6.22 7.14 -6.33
N ASP A 77 -6.02 7.11 -5.01
CA ASP A 77 -5.68 8.30 -4.24
C ASP A 77 -4.24 8.77 -4.52
N PRO A 78 -4.07 9.88 -5.26
CA PRO A 78 -2.76 10.41 -5.54
C PRO A 78 -2.07 10.98 -4.30
N SER A 79 -2.83 11.36 -3.24
CA SER A 79 -2.31 11.91 -2.00
C SER A 79 -1.50 10.91 -1.18
N LYS A 80 -1.71 9.62 -1.40
CA LYS A 80 -0.94 8.54 -0.76
C LYS A 80 0.46 8.34 -1.34
N GLY A 81 0.86 9.14 -2.33
CA GLY A 81 2.18 9.06 -2.96
C GLY A 81 2.46 7.76 -3.73
N ARG A 82 1.46 6.88 -3.85
CA ARG A 82 1.60 5.59 -4.51
C ARG A 82 1.58 5.77 -6.01
N GLN A 83 2.73 5.56 -6.64
CA GLN A 83 2.85 5.63 -8.09
C GLN A 83 2.72 4.23 -8.69
N ILE A 84 1.51 3.89 -9.07
CA ILE A 84 1.19 2.64 -9.76
C ILE A 84 1.09 2.97 -11.26
N SER A 85 1.64 2.13 -12.12
CA SER A 85 1.43 2.31 -13.57
C SER A 85 -0.07 2.20 -13.90
N PRO A 86 -0.59 2.96 -14.90
CA PRO A 86 -2.02 2.93 -15.25
C PRO A 86 -2.54 1.51 -15.46
N ARG A 87 -1.77 0.67 -16.14
CA ARG A 87 -2.11 -0.74 -16.37
C ARG A 87 -2.26 -1.57 -15.08
N LEU A 88 -1.40 -1.33 -14.08
CA LEU A 88 -1.50 -2.02 -12.79
C LEU A 88 -2.65 -1.48 -11.96
N ALA A 89 -2.89 -0.16 -12.02
CA ALA A 89 -4.04 0.46 -11.37
C ALA A 89 -5.36 -0.11 -11.90
N GLU A 90 -5.54 -0.20 -13.22
CA GLU A 90 -6.71 -0.82 -13.85
C GLU A 90 -6.93 -2.26 -13.37
N ARG A 91 -5.85 -3.04 -13.28
CA ARG A 91 -5.92 -4.42 -12.78
C ARG A 91 -6.35 -4.47 -11.32
N MET A 92 -5.74 -3.65 -10.45
CA MET A 92 -6.09 -3.58 -9.03
C MET A 92 -7.54 -3.11 -8.83
N LEU A 93 -8.00 -2.14 -9.62
CA LEU A 93 -9.39 -1.67 -9.62
C LEU A 93 -10.36 -2.77 -10.04
N SER A 94 -10.05 -3.50 -11.12
CA SER A 94 -10.86 -4.64 -11.55
C SER A 94 -10.94 -5.73 -10.49
N ASP A 95 -9.85 -5.98 -9.77
CA ASP A 95 -9.83 -6.94 -8.65
C ASP A 95 -10.65 -6.43 -7.46
N ALA A 96 -10.60 -5.12 -7.14
CA ALA A 96 -11.41 -4.49 -6.10
C ALA A 96 -12.90 -4.49 -6.45
N ASP A 97 -13.29 -4.15 -7.68
CA ASP A 97 -14.68 -4.18 -8.15
C ASP A 97 -15.24 -5.62 -8.08
N ARG A 98 -14.44 -6.62 -8.46
CA ARG A 98 -14.80 -8.04 -8.35
C ARG A 98 -14.93 -8.49 -6.90
N LEU A 99 -14.11 -7.95 -6.01
CA LEU A 99 -14.20 -8.21 -4.59
C LEU A 99 -15.52 -7.66 -4.01
N ILE A 100 -15.89 -6.42 -4.38
CA ILE A 100 -17.16 -5.80 -3.97
C ILE A 100 -18.34 -6.65 -4.41
N GLU A 101 -18.40 -6.98 -5.71
CA GLU A 101 -19.52 -7.73 -6.29
C GLU A 101 -19.69 -9.11 -5.64
N ARG A 102 -18.60 -9.86 -5.51
CA ARG A 102 -18.67 -11.20 -4.90
C ARG A 102 -19.00 -11.14 -3.42
N THR A 103 -18.52 -10.13 -2.70
CA THR A 103 -18.81 -9.94 -1.29
C THR A 103 -20.27 -9.64 -1.06
N ARG A 104 -20.91 -8.83 -1.91
CA ARG A 104 -22.36 -8.56 -1.86
C ARG A 104 -23.19 -9.83 -1.96
N ASN A 105 -22.78 -10.76 -2.83
CA ASN A 105 -23.53 -11.96 -3.13
C ASN A 105 -23.23 -13.13 -2.18
N GLY A 106 -22.02 -13.23 -1.66
CA GLY A 106 -21.54 -14.39 -0.90
C GLY A 106 -20.92 -14.07 0.47
N GLY A 107 -20.98 -12.80 0.92
CA GLY A 107 -20.55 -12.38 2.24
C GLY A 107 -19.06 -12.66 2.53
N ARG A 108 -18.76 -13.02 3.79
CA ARG A 108 -17.41 -13.23 4.31
C ARG A 108 -16.59 -14.27 3.53
N ASP A 109 -17.20 -15.37 3.13
CA ASP A 109 -16.49 -16.46 2.46
C ASP A 109 -16.10 -16.07 1.04
N ALA A 110 -17.00 -15.34 0.35
CA ALA A 110 -16.69 -14.79 -0.96
C ALA A 110 -15.60 -13.72 -0.90
N TYR A 111 -15.60 -12.87 0.13
CA TYR A 111 -14.52 -11.89 0.36
C TYR A 111 -13.17 -12.58 0.53
N ARG A 112 -13.08 -13.60 1.39
CA ARG A 112 -11.85 -14.37 1.65
C ARG A 112 -11.36 -15.10 0.40
N SER A 113 -12.24 -15.82 -0.29
CA SER A 113 -11.87 -16.59 -1.49
C SER A 113 -11.41 -15.67 -2.63
N THR A 114 -12.08 -14.53 -2.82
CA THR A 114 -11.71 -13.56 -3.86
C THR A 114 -10.38 -12.88 -3.53
N GLY A 115 -10.13 -12.53 -2.27
CA GLY A 115 -8.84 -11.99 -1.82
C GLY A 115 -7.68 -12.96 -2.13
N ARG A 116 -7.86 -14.25 -1.86
CA ARG A 116 -6.84 -15.28 -2.20
C ARG A 116 -6.65 -15.46 -3.71
N MET A 117 -7.72 -15.36 -4.49
CA MET A 117 -7.62 -15.46 -5.95
C MET A 117 -6.80 -14.32 -6.56
N SER A 118 -6.84 -13.12 -5.98
CA SER A 118 -6.00 -11.99 -6.42
C SER A 118 -4.51 -12.22 -6.16
N LEU A 119 -4.18 -13.03 -5.14
CA LEU A 119 -2.80 -13.42 -4.83
C LEU A 119 -2.28 -14.56 -5.71
N ALA A 120 -3.15 -15.32 -6.37
CA ALA A 120 -2.77 -16.47 -7.17
C ALA A 120 -1.97 -16.07 -8.42
N GLN A 121 -1.02 -16.93 -8.79
CA GLN A 121 -0.25 -16.73 -10.02
C GLN A 121 -1.14 -16.91 -11.24
N GLY A 122 -1.22 -15.89 -12.09
CA GLY A 122 -1.97 -15.94 -13.34
C GLY A 122 -1.42 -16.99 -14.33
N ARG A 123 -2.28 -17.47 -15.26
CA ARG A 123 -1.87 -18.41 -16.32
C ARG A 123 -0.68 -17.90 -17.12
N TRP A 124 -0.63 -16.61 -17.40
CA TRP A 124 0.45 -15.96 -18.15
C TRP A 124 1.79 -15.99 -17.42
N TYR A 125 1.81 -15.99 -16.10
CA TYR A 125 3.04 -16.13 -15.33
C TYR A 125 3.68 -17.52 -15.56
N ARG A 126 2.86 -18.58 -15.58
CA ARG A 126 3.33 -19.93 -15.91
C ARG A 126 3.85 -20.04 -17.35
N VAL A 127 3.19 -19.35 -18.30
CA VAL A 127 3.67 -19.27 -19.68
C VAL A 127 5.02 -18.56 -19.74
N ALA A 128 5.20 -17.44 -19.01
CA ALA A 128 6.47 -16.72 -18.95
C ALA A 128 7.60 -17.57 -18.36
N ILE A 129 7.33 -18.38 -17.33
CA ILE A 129 8.28 -19.36 -16.77
C ILE A 129 8.66 -20.41 -17.82
N THR A 130 7.68 -20.96 -18.52
CA THR A 130 7.94 -21.98 -19.58
C THR A 130 8.77 -21.40 -20.71
N LEU A 131 8.46 -20.18 -21.13
CA LEU A 131 9.19 -19.46 -22.18
C LEU A 131 10.64 -19.19 -21.76
N HIS A 132 10.83 -18.76 -20.50
CA HIS A 132 12.17 -18.58 -19.94
C HIS A 132 12.95 -19.90 -19.92
N ASN A 133 12.35 -21.00 -19.42
CA ASN A 133 13.01 -22.28 -19.28
C ASN A 133 13.37 -22.93 -20.64
N ARG A 134 12.61 -22.64 -21.72
CA ARG A 134 12.84 -23.20 -23.04
C ARG A 134 13.68 -22.32 -23.96
N LEU A 135 13.46 -21.00 -23.92
CA LEU A 135 14.04 -20.04 -24.87
C LEU A 135 14.99 -19.04 -24.20
N HIS A 136 15.24 -19.17 -22.88
CA HIS A 136 16.09 -18.25 -22.09
C HIS A 136 15.66 -16.78 -22.18
N MET A 137 14.37 -16.52 -22.48
CA MET A 137 13.83 -15.17 -22.55
C MET A 137 13.41 -14.70 -21.15
N SER A 138 14.26 -13.91 -20.48
CA SER A 138 14.02 -13.42 -19.12
C SER A 138 13.11 -12.18 -19.07
N GLY A 139 13.03 -11.37 -20.13
CA GLY A 139 12.31 -10.10 -20.13
C GLY A 139 10.82 -10.19 -19.76
N PRO A 140 10.00 -11.09 -20.33
CA PRO A 140 8.61 -11.26 -19.94
C PRO A 140 8.45 -11.68 -18.48
N LEU A 141 9.29 -12.60 -17.98
CA LEU A 141 9.27 -13.08 -16.60
C LEU A 141 9.65 -11.95 -15.63
N ALA A 142 10.70 -11.19 -15.94
CA ALA A 142 11.11 -10.03 -15.16
C ALA A 142 9.99 -9.02 -15.01
N ARG A 143 9.34 -8.65 -16.13
CA ARG A 143 8.23 -7.70 -16.12
C ARG A 143 7.07 -8.19 -15.25
N MET A 144 6.67 -9.45 -15.40
CA MET A 144 5.55 -10.01 -14.65
C MET A 144 5.88 -10.15 -13.16
N THR A 145 7.12 -10.47 -12.82
CA THR A 145 7.59 -10.53 -11.43
C THR A 145 7.59 -9.14 -10.79
N ALA A 146 8.09 -8.11 -11.49
CA ALA A 146 8.05 -6.73 -11.04
C ALA A 146 6.61 -6.24 -10.83
N ASP A 147 5.75 -6.44 -11.83
CA ASP A 147 4.34 -6.04 -11.78
C ASP A 147 3.63 -6.69 -10.57
N ARG A 148 3.89 -7.99 -10.34
CA ARG A 148 3.34 -8.73 -9.20
C ARG A 148 3.83 -8.16 -7.87
N PHE A 149 5.12 -7.88 -7.78
CA PHE A 149 5.72 -7.31 -6.57
C PHE A 149 5.13 -5.94 -6.23
N GLU A 150 5.00 -5.06 -7.24
CA GLU A 150 4.38 -3.74 -7.07
C GLU A 150 2.90 -3.85 -6.64
N ILE A 151 2.13 -4.78 -7.21
CA ILE A 151 0.73 -5.03 -6.81
C ILE A 151 0.67 -5.46 -5.34
N LEU A 152 1.49 -6.43 -4.92
CA LEU A 152 1.49 -6.93 -3.54
C LEU A 152 1.92 -5.87 -2.53
N LEU A 153 2.93 -5.05 -2.84
CA LEU A 153 3.35 -3.92 -2.00
C LEU A 153 2.22 -2.90 -1.82
N ASN A 154 1.59 -2.50 -2.92
CA ASN A 154 0.47 -1.56 -2.85
C ASN A 154 -0.73 -2.15 -2.10
N GLN A 155 -1.05 -3.42 -2.34
CA GLN A 155 -2.12 -4.13 -1.63
C GLN A 155 -1.85 -4.16 -0.13
N ARG A 156 -0.63 -4.50 0.30
CA ARG A 156 -0.24 -4.49 1.72
C ARG A 156 -0.42 -3.11 2.36
N LEU A 157 0.04 -2.05 1.67
CA LEU A 157 -0.12 -0.68 2.16
C LEU A 157 -1.60 -0.28 2.25
N THR A 158 -2.42 -0.66 1.26
CA THR A 158 -3.86 -0.40 1.26
C THR A 158 -4.54 -1.11 2.42
N LEU A 159 -4.25 -2.40 2.65
CA LEU A 159 -4.81 -3.16 3.76
C LEU A 159 -4.46 -2.54 5.10
N ARG A 160 -3.23 -2.07 5.27
CA ARG A 160 -2.77 -1.38 6.48
C ARG A 160 -3.53 -0.07 6.73
N ASP A 161 -3.76 0.73 5.68
CA ASP A 161 -4.53 1.97 5.80
C ASP A 161 -6.01 1.72 6.11
N LEU A 162 -6.57 0.59 5.65
CA LEU A 162 -7.96 0.20 5.94
C LEU A 162 -8.20 -0.06 7.43
N HIS A 163 -7.20 -0.48 8.20
CA HIS A 163 -7.34 -0.58 9.66
C HIS A 163 -7.71 0.77 10.29
N GLY A 164 -7.06 1.86 9.85
CA GLY A 164 -7.41 3.21 10.29
C GLY A 164 -8.83 3.63 9.88
N TYR A 165 -9.28 3.18 8.71
CA TYR A 165 -10.66 3.44 8.27
C TYR A 165 -11.69 2.69 9.13
N ILE A 166 -11.40 1.43 9.52
CA ILE A 166 -12.26 0.68 10.45
C ILE A 166 -12.41 1.43 11.76
N ASP A 167 -11.29 1.85 12.37
CA ASP A 167 -11.29 2.55 13.64
C ASP A 167 -12.02 3.90 13.58
N GLY A 168 -11.79 4.66 12.51
CA GLY A 168 -12.34 6.00 12.35
C GLY A 168 -13.82 6.03 11.97
N LYS A 169 -14.26 5.12 11.11
CA LYS A 169 -15.62 5.18 10.51
C LYS A 169 -16.47 3.94 10.79
N ILE A 170 -15.95 2.74 10.54
CA ILE A 170 -16.74 1.51 10.65
C ILE A 170 -17.15 1.25 12.10
N ARG A 171 -16.22 1.42 13.04
CA ARG A 171 -16.50 1.23 14.48
C ARG A 171 -17.64 2.11 14.97
N ARG A 172 -17.71 3.35 14.49
CA ARG A 172 -18.79 4.29 14.85
C ARG A 172 -20.14 3.88 14.26
N ILE A 173 -20.18 3.29 13.08
CA ILE A 173 -21.42 2.98 12.36
C ILE A 173 -21.91 1.58 12.69
N HIS A 174 -21.06 0.58 12.75
CA HIS A 174 -21.43 -0.83 12.89
C HIS A 174 -21.10 -1.43 14.26
N GLY A 175 -20.50 -0.63 15.17
CA GLY A 175 -20.15 -1.02 16.52
C GLY A 175 -18.82 -1.76 16.62
N GLN A 176 -18.38 -1.96 17.90
CA GLN A 176 -17.07 -2.52 18.24
C GLN A 176 -16.91 -3.95 17.72
N ARG A 177 -17.93 -4.81 17.92
CA ARG A 177 -17.86 -6.22 17.54
C ARG A 177 -17.64 -6.45 16.06
N VAL A 178 -18.32 -5.65 15.20
CA VAL A 178 -18.12 -5.72 13.75
C VAL A 178 -16.74 -5.21 13.38
N ALA A 179 -16.28 -4.12 13.99
CA ALA A 179 -14.94 -3.60 13.76
C ALA A 179 -13.85 -4.63 14.10
N ASP A 180 -13.94 -5.31 15.24
CA ASP A 180 -12.97 -6.31 15.66
C ASP A 180 -12.92 -7.51 14.68
N LEU A 181 -14.08 -7.98 14.22
CA LEU A 181 -14.15 -9.04 13.19
C LEU A 181 -13.56 -8.60 11.85
N LEU A 182 -13.77 -7.35 11.45
CA LEU A 182 -13.18 -6.82 10.22
C LEU A 182 -11.66 -6.68 10.34
N HIS A 183 -11.16 -6.27 11.50
CA HIS A 183 -9.72 -6.25 11.78
C HIS A 183 -9.11 -7.64 11.66
N GLU A 184 -9.75 -8.68 12.21
CA GLU A 184 -9.30 -10.08 12.08
C GLU A 184 -9.23 -10.51 10.60
N ILE A 185 -10.28 -10.19 9.83
CA ILE A 185 -10.33 -10.54 8.39
C ILE A 185 -9.23 -9.83 7.60
N LEU A 186 -9.01 -8.53 7.87
CA LEU A 186 -7.95 -7.76 7.22
C LEU A 186 -6.56 -8.23 7.59
N SER A 187 -6.30 -8.47 8.89
CA SER A 187 -5.00 -8.95 9.37
C SER A 187 -4.62 -10.27 8.70
N ARG A 188 -5.58 -11.18 8.56
CA ARG A 188 -5.34 -12.43 7.84
C ARG A 188 -5.01 -12.22 6.37
N ARG A 189 -5.70 -11.28 5.69
CA ARG A 189 -5.40 -10.95 4.29
C ARG A 189 -4.05 -10.24 4.16
N GLU A 190 -3.67 -9.43 5.16
CA GLU A 190 -2.34 -8.81 5.23
C GLU A 190 -1.24 -9.86 5.38
N GLU A 191 -1.42 -10.85 6.28
CA GLU A 191 -0.50 -11.98 6.46
C GLU A 191 -0.34 -12.81 5.18
N GLU A 192 -1.45 -13.12 4.49
CA GLU A 192 -1.43 -13.84 3.20
C GLU A 192 -0.66 -13.03 2.14
N THR A 193 -0.84 -11.71 2.10
CA THR A 193 -0.12 -10.80 1.19
C THR A 193 1.37 -10.72 1.55
N GLN A 194 1.69 -10.65 2.83
CA GLN A 194 3.07 -10.66 3.32
C GLN A 194 3.78 -11.97 2.96
N THR A 195 3.13 -13.11 3.19
CA THR A 195 3.65 -14.43 2.81
C THR A 195 3.94 -14.52 1.30
N ALA A 196 3.07 -13.94 0.47
CA ALA A 196 3.28 -13.89 -0.98
C ALA A 196 4.49 -13.00 -1.36
N LEU A 197 4.67 -11.86 -0.67
CA LEU A 197 5.84 -10.99 -0.84
C LEU A 197 7.14 -11.70 -0.42
N ASP A 198 7.14 -12.36 0.74
CA ASP A 198 8.31 -13.08 1.24
C ASP A 198 8.68 -14.25 0.33
N GLY A 199 7.69 -14.93 -0.25
CA GLY A 199 7.91 -15.94 -1.28
C GLY A 199 8.63 -15.38 -2.51
N LEU A 200 8.26 -14.17 -2.97
CA LEU A 200 8.96 -13.51 -4.08
C LEU A 200 10.37 -13.06 -3.69
N ARG A 201 10.57 -12.56 -2.46
CA ARG A 201 11.90 -12.19 -1.95
C ARG A 201 12.83 -13.39 -1.89
N LEU A 202 12.34 -14.52 -1.38
CA LEU A 202 13.10 -15.75 -1.35
C LEU A 202 13.43 -16.28 -2.75
N GLN A 203 12.52 -16.15 -3.70
CA GLN A 203 12.70 -16.62 -5.07
C GLN A 203 13.65 -15.73 -5.89
N TYR A 204 13.64 -14.41 -5.64
CA TYR A 204 14.39 -13.40 -6.40
C TYR A 204 14.99 -12.34 -5.47
N PRO A 205 15.94 -12.69 -4.57
CA PRO A 205 16.35 -11.82 -3.47
C PRO A 205 16.89 -10.46 -3.91
N GLY A 206 17.91 -10.40 -4.73
CA GLY A 206 18.51 -9.15 -5.19
C GLY A 206 17.57 -8.32 -6.08
N TYR A 207 16.78 -9.00 -6.91
CA TYR A 207 15.78 -8.35 -7.76
C TYR A 207 14.63 -7.76 -6.95
N ALA A 208 14.17 -8.47 -5.93
CA ALA A 208 13.12 -8.00 -5.03
C ALA A 208 13.56 -6.74 -4.28
N GLU A 209 14.78 -6.73 -3.74
CA GLU A 209 15.35 -5.55 -3.07
C GLU A 209 15.44 -4.34 -4.00
N GLU A 210 15.85 -4.53 -5.26
CA GLU A 210 15.94 -3.43 -6.20
C GLU A 210 14.56 -2.87 -6.58
N ILE A 211 13.54 -3.74 -6.74
CA ILE A 211 12.16 -3.29 -6.96
C ILE A 211 11.64 -2.52 -5.74
N GLU A 212 11.86 -3.00 -4.51
CA GLU A 212 11.48 -2.31 -3.28
C GLU A 212 12.15 -0.94 -3.18
N ARG A 213 13.46 -0.89 -3.39
CA ARG A 213 14.23 0.36 -3.38
C ARG A 213 13.69 1.36 -4.39
N ARG A 214 13.37 0.88 -5.59
CA ARG A 214 12.77 1.69 -6.64
C ARG A 214 11.36 2.17 -6.27
N PHE A 215 10.54 1.30 -5.72
CA PHE A 215 9.20 1.65 -5.24
C PHE A 215 9.28 2.76 -4.17
N LEU A 216 10.16 2.61 -3.19
CA LEU A 216 10.36 3.61 -2.14
C LEU A 216 10.86 4.94 -2.71
N ARG A 217 11.83 4.93 -3.65
CA ARG A 217 12.32 6.14 -4.30
C ARG A 217 11.22 6.87 -5.08
N ARG A 218 10.40 6.14 -5.84
CA ARG A 218 9.26 6.73 -6.56
C ARG A 218 8.25 7.36 -5.61
N THR A 219 7.93 6.66 -4.53
CA THR A 219 7.02 7.15 -3.49
C THR A 219 7.57 8.41 -2.82
N SER A 220 8.84 8.42 -2.44
CA SER A 220 9.52 9.59 -1.88
C SER A 220 9.46 10.80 -2.81
N LEU A 221 9.81 10.63 -4.09
CA LEU A 221 9.76 11.72 -5.07
C LEU A 221 8.35 12.26 -5.29
N ARG A 222 7.33 11.41 -5.17
CA ARG A 222 5.93 11.84 -5.25
C ARG A 222 5.51 12.65 -4.04
N LEU A 223 5.87 12.22 -2.84
CA LEU A 223 5.61 12.96 -1.61
C LEU A 223 6.34 14.31 -1.61
N GLU A 224 7.58 14.34 -2.07
CA GLU A 224 8.36 15.57 -2.25
C GLU A 224 7.68 16.55 -3.23
N GLU A 225 7.12 16.04 -4.33
CA GLU A 225 6.35 16.83 -5.28
C GLU A 225 5.08 17.45 -4.65
N GLN A 226 4.34 16.64 -3.90
CA GLN A 226 3.15 17.11 -3.20
C GLN A 226 3.47 18.18 -2.17
N GLU A 227 4.57 18.02 -1.43
CA GLU A 227 5.01 19.03 -0.47
C GLU A 227 5.36 20.35 -1.17
N TYR A 228 6.03 20.32 -2.32
CA TYR A 228 6.30 21.54 -3.09
C TYR A 228 5.02 22.20 -3.60
N ASP A 229 4.02 21.43 -4.01
CA ASP A 229 2.73 21.96 -4.44
C ASP A 229 1.98 22.61 -3.25
N ILE A 230 2.05 22.04 -2.05
CA ILE A 230 1.48 22.63 -0.82
C ILE A 230 2.20 23.92 -0.45
N LEU A 231 3.54 23.91 -0.39
CA LEU A 231 4.33 25.10 -0.09
C LEU A 231 4.08 26.25 -1.06
N PHE A 232 3.87 25.93 -2.34
CA PHE A 232 3.52 26.91 -3.35
C PHE A 232 2.09 27.44 -3.17
N ALA A 233 1.11 26.58 -2.88
CA ALA A 233 -0.27 26.97 -2.61
C ALA A 233 -0.40 27.86 -1.37
N ASP A 234 0.40 27.58 -0.34
CA ASP A 234 0.47 28.36 0.90
C ASP A 234 1.27 29.67 0.73
N GLY A 235 1.84 29.94 -0.44
CA GLY A 235 2.62 31.15 -0.71
C GLY A 235 4.00 31.17 -0.06
N LEU A 236 4.48 30.05 0.47
CA LEU A 236 5.78 29.92 1.15
C LEU A 236 6.94 29.88 0.18
N ILE A 237 6.72 29.45 -1.07
CA ILE A 237 7.70 29.47 -2.14
C ILE A 237 7.15 30.20 -3.37
N GLY A 238 8.03 30.92 -4.08
CA GLY A 238 7.68 31.64 -5.32
C GLY A 238 7.61 30.69 -6.53
N LYS A 239 6.95 31.16 -7.60
CA LYS A 239 6.74 30.39 -8.84
C LYS A 239 8.05 29.90 -9.47
N GLU A 240 9.10 30.71 -9.46
CA GLU A 240 10.39 30.36 -10.05
C GLU A 240 11.02 29.16 -9.30
N LEU A 241 11.06 29.23 -7.95
CA LEU A 241 11.59 28.16 -7.12
C LEU A 241 10.77 26.88 -7.30
N HIS A 242 9.42 26.97 -7.24
CA HIS A 242 8.53 25.83 -7.46
C HIS A 242 8.80 25.16 -8.83
N THR A 243 8.95 25.94 -9.90
CA THR A 243 9.24 25.42 -11.25
C THR A 243 10.61 24.71 -11.29
N THR A 244 11.64 25.30 -10.68
CA THR A 244 12.98 24.72 -10.61
C THR A 244 12.97 23.39 -9.86
N LEU A 245 12.33 23.33 -8.68
CA LEU A 245 12.21 22.12 -7.89
C LEU A 245 11.46 21.01 -8.65
N LYS A 246 10.38 21.35 -9.37
CA LYS A 246 9.66 20.37 -10.20
C LYS A 246 10.49 19.85 -11.37
N GLN A 247 11.31 20.68 -12.00
CA GLN A 247 12.24 20.24 -13.05
C GLN A 247 13.28 19.27 -12.51
N GLU A 248 13.86 19.55 -11.35
CA GLU A 248 14.80 18.64 -10.68
C GLU A 248 14.15 17.29 -10.35
N LEU A 249 12.92 17.32 -9.82
CA LEU A 249 12.16 16.08 -9.54
C LEU A 249 11.90 15.27 -10.79
N THR A 250 11.57 15.95 -11.91
CA THR A 250 11.33 15.28 -13.19
C THR A 250 12.60 14.56 -13.68
N ALA A 251 13.77 15.21 -13.56
CA ALA A 251 15.06 14.60 -13.90
C ALA A 251 15.41 13.41 -12.99
N LYS A 252 15.17 13.52 -11.68
CA LYS A 252 15.34 12.42 -10.72
C LYS A 252 14.40 11.25 -11.03
N ARG A 253 13.14 11.56 -11.39
CA ARG A 253 12.11 10.56 -11.72
C ARG A 253 12.47 9.74 -12.95
N ALA A 254 12.95 10.38 -14.01
CA ALA A 254 13.38 9.69 -15.22
C ALA A 254 14.43 8.60 -14.95
N ARG A 255 15.39 8.87 -14.04
CA ARG A 255 16.41 7.88 -13.64
C ARG A 255 15.85 6.71 -12.83
N VAL A 256 14.76 6.90 -12.10
CA VAL A 256 14.12 5.87 -11.27
C VAL A 256 13.13 5.03 -12.08
N GLU A 257 12.67 5.51 -13.24
CA GLU A 257 11.73 4.79 -14.11
C GLU A 257 12.37 3.63 -14.90
N GLU A 258 13.71 3.64 -15.07
CA GLU A 258 14.40 2.51 -15.69
C GLU A 258 14.18 1.25 -14.86
N ARG A 259 13.69 0.18 -15.52
CA ARG A 259 13.40 -1.09 -14.84
C ARG A 259 14.70 -1.85 -14.59
N PRO A 260 14.87 -2.45 -13.39
CA PRO A 260 16.00 -3.31 -13.15
C PRO A 260 15.91 -4.55 -14.06
N GLU A 261 17.06 -4.98 -14.57
CA GLU A 261 17.15 -6.21 -15.31
C GLU A 261 17.11 -7.41 -14.35
N LEU A 262 16.31 -8.42 -14.70
CA LEU A 262 16.29 -9.68 -13.97
C LEU A 262 17.35 -10.62 -14.61
N ASP A 263 18.52 -10.64 -14.02
CA ASP A 263 19.51 -11.67 -14.34
C ASP A 263 19.24 -12.90 -13.46
N LEU A 264 18.60 -13.88 -14.06
CA LEU A 264 18.26 -15.13 -13.36
C LEU A 264 19.49 -16.00 -13.06
N ALA A 265 20.60 -15.83 -13.77
CA ALA A 265 21.82 -16.55 -13.46
C ALA A 265 22.42 -16.02 -12.13
N VAL A 266 22.49 -14.68 -11.97
CA VAL A 266 22.91 -14.03 -10.72
C VAL A 266 21.97 -14.38 -9.58
N GLN A 267 20.63 -14.35 -9.81
CA GLN A 267 19.65 -14.70 -8.79
C GLN A 267 19.76 -16.14 -8.31
N LYS A 268 20.01 -17.09 -9.22
CA LYS A 268 20.21 -18.50 -8.87
C LYS A 268 21.50 -18.71 -8.06
N ALA A 269 22.59 -18.04 -8.43
CA ALA A 269 23.83 -18.08 -7.66
C ALA A 269 23.65 -17.50 -6.26
N GLU A 270 22.95 -16.38 -6.14
CA GLU A 270 22.63 -15.76 -4.85
C GLU A 270 21.73 -16.65 -3.98
N LEU A 271 20.72 -17.29 -4.59
CA LEU A 271 19.88 -18.28 -3.92
C LEU A 271 20.73 -19.42 -3.32
N VAL A 272 21.65 -19.97 -4.10
CA VAL A 272 22.52 -21.07 -3.62
C VAL A 272 23.41 -20.58 -2.46
N ARG A 273 23.89 -19.34 -2.48
CA ARG A 273 24.68 -18.76 -1.39
C ARG A 273 23.89 -18.59 -0.08
N GLN A 274 22.62 -18.27 -0.16
CA GLN A 274 21.77 -18.04 1.03
C GLN A 274 21.39 -19.33 1.76
N PHE A 275 21.49 -20.49 1.12
CA PHE A 275 21.15 -21.75 1.78
C PHE A 275 22.37 -22.31 2.57
N PRO A 276 22.25 -22.46 3.91
CA PRO A 276 23.33 -23.00 4.75
C PRO A 276 23.82 -24.38 4.30
N LEU A 277 22.96 -25.18 3.66
CA LEU A 277 23.28 -26.49 3.14
C LEU A 277 24.44 -26.46 2.12
N PHE A 278 24.59 -25.35 1.38
CA PHE A 278 25.59 -25.19 0.33
C PHE A 278 26.77 -24.31 0.75
N SER A 279 26.88 -23.97 2.04
CA SER A 279 27.95 -23.11 2.57
C SER A 279 29.35 -23.69 2.36
N ASN A 280 29.46 -25.03 2.39
CA ASN A 280 30.71 -25.76 2.24
C ASN A 280 31.13 -26.02 0.78
N MET A 281 30.32 -25.59 -0.20
CA MET A 281 30.64 -25.72 -1.62
C MET A 281 31.58 -24.59 -2.06
N ASP A 282 32.51 -24.92 -2.97
CA ASP A 282 33.33 -23.90 -3.63
C ASP A 282 32.49 -23.11 -4.67
N GLU A 283 33.02 -22.01 -5.17
CA GLU A 283 32.30 -21.12 -6.09
C GLU A 283 31.93 -21.83 -7.40
N ASN A 284 32.82 -22.67 -7.95
CA ASN A 284 32.56 -23.41 -9.18
C ASN A 284 31.45 -24.46 -8.99
N GLN A 285 31.37 -25.09 -7.83
CA GLN A 285 30.31 -26.05 -7.50
C GLN A 285 28.96 -25.33 -7.35
N ARG A 286 28.94 -24.14 -6.72
CA ARG A 286 27.74 -23.31 -6.58
C ARG A 286 27.22 -22.83 -7.94
N GLU A 287 28.10 -22.40 -8.82
CA GLU A 287 27.72 -21.99 -10.19
C GLU A 287 27.14 -23.15 -11.00
N ARG A 288 27.72 -24.33 -10.94
CA ARG A 288 27.18 -25.53 -11.59
C ARG A 288 25.79 -25.89 -11.04
N LEU A 289 25.63 -25.82 -9.72
CA LEU A 289 24.35 -26.07 -9.06
C LEU A 289 23.33 -25.00 -9.49
N ALA A 290 23.70 -23.73 -9.46
CA ALA A 290 22.85 -22.63 -9.91
C ALA A 290 22.40 -22.81 -11.38
N GLY A 291 23.31 -23.28 -12.26
CA GLY A 291 22.98 -23.59 -13.65
C GLY A 291 21.98 -24.72 -13.82
N SER A 292 21.92 -25.68 -12.89
CA SER A 292 20.97 -26.80 -12.92
C SER A 292 19.57 -26.45 -12.43
N LEU A 293 19.42 -25.36 -11.67
CA LEU A 293 18.13 -24.90 -11.12
C LEU A 293 17.23 -24.38 -12.25
N LYS A 294 15.98 -24.88 -12.31
CA LYS A 294 14.94 -24.37 -13.23
C LYS A 294 13.96 -23.47 -12.47
N ALA A 295 13.53 -22.38 -13.10
CA ALA A 295 12.42 -21.58 -12.59
C ALA A 295 11.14 -22.44 -12.57
N ARG A 296 10.35 -22.36 -11.48
CA ARG A 296 9.15 -23.18 -11.30
C ARG A 296 7.91 -22.32 -11.04
#